data_a44e609f53cf9ae08ca25bf3cc9bbf1a
#
_entry.id   a44e609f53cf9ae08ca25bf3cc9bbf1a
#
_cell.length_a   1.000
_cell.length_b   1.000
_cell.length_c   1.000
_cell.angle_alpha   90.00
_cell.angle_beta   90.00
_cell.angle_gamma   90.00
#
_symmetry.space_group_name_H-M   'P 1'
#
loop_
_entity.id
_entity.type
_entity.pdbx_description
1 polymer ?
#
loop_
_entity_poly.entity_id
_entity_poly.type
_entity_poly.pdbx_seq_one_letter_code
_entity_poly.pdbx_strand_id
1 'polypeptide(L)'
;MKKFVSIMLALAMSMSLAACGADSSSDASSDSQSSSDAASGEKVVKIGVFEPATGDSGAGGKQEMLGMQYANHMTPTVDIGGETYKVELVYADNGSDSAKAPTAASELVSKDVSLVLGTYGSSCAMAGGPIFGEAGLAAIGVTCTNPGVTAGNDYYFRICFLDPFQGTVLANFAQEKFSVKKAYCLGELGNEYDQGLIKYFTDAFDGEVITDSFPTNTSDFSTYLSKAVSSGAEVIFCPVSISYSTQIVKLAASMGLEIPILGSDTLDSNMVLEAASGSDVKLYVSTFYQEGGSPEFDEGIKAWLNEDATAMTNNGGNDTIAAVTAMGYDAYYVALEALKAAGSTDPAAVKAALPGVTYTGVTGDIAFDDIGDAIRDTAYIKVADTANNAWALETMQKAG
;
A
#
# COMPACT_ATOMS: atom_id res chain seq x y z
N MET A 1 -7.47 33.28 -44.88
CA MET A 1 -7.34 34.76 -44.98
C MET A 1 -7.15 35.34 -43.58
N LYS A 2 -6.03 36.08 -43.42
CA LYS A 2 -5.73 37.06 -42.34
C LYS A 2 -5.46 36.44 -40.94
N LYS A 3 -4.45 36.77 -40.18
CA LYS A 3 -3.08 37.37 -40.42
C LYS A 3 -2.38 37.28 -39.04
N PHE A 4 -1.09 36.97 -39.04
CA PHE A 4 -0.07 37.10 -37.99
C PHE A 4 -0.14 38.40 -37.18
N VAL A 5 0.21 38.37 -35.90
CA VAL A 5 1.08 39.38 -35.27
C VAL A 5 1.98 38.71 -34.23
N SER A 6 3.28 38.69 -34.55
CA SER A 6 4.39 38.50 -33.62
C SER A 6 4.71 39.86 -32.96
N ILE A 7 5.04 39.83 -31.66
CA ILE A 7 5.80 40.94 -31.05
C ILE A 7 6.95 40.31 -30.25
N MET A 8 8.17 40.50 -30.80
CA MET A 8 9.45 40.46 -30.10
C MET A 8 9.62 41.80 -29.36
N LEU A 9 10.15 41.76 -28.14
CA LEU A 9 10.92 42.90 -27.63
C LEU A 9 12.11 42.43 -26.81
N ALA A 10 13.25 42.95 -27.19
CA ALA A 10 14.59 42.61 -26.77
C ALA A 10 15.11 43.47 -25.60
N LEU A 11 15.99 42.87 -24.83
CA LEU A 11 17.28 43.34 -24.30
C LEU A 11 17.41 44.75 -23.72
N ALA A 12 17.86 44.87 -22.47
CA ALA A 12 18.86 45.83 -22.08
C ALA A 12 19.72 45.32 -20.91
N MET A 13 20.98 45.02 -21.22
CA MET A 13 22.11 44.95 -20.29
C MET A 13 22.46 46.36 -19.80
N SER A 14 22.83 46.48 -18.52
CA SER A 14 23.69 47.59 -18.07
C SER A 14 24.70 47.06 -17.07
N MET A 15 25.96 46.95 -17.54
CA MET A 15 27.18 46.88 -16.74
C MET A 15 27.46 48.26 -16.16
N SER A 16 27.95 48.34 -14.91
CA SER A 16 28.77 49.44 -14.41
C SER A 16 29.91 48.92 -13.56
N LEU A 17 31.11 49.00 -14.12
CA LEU A 17 32.41 48.99 -13.42
C LEU A 17 32.76 50.43 -12.95
N ALA A 18 33.38 50.52 -11.77
CA ALA A 18 34.47 51.46 -11.45
C ALA A 18 34.81 51.26 -9.97
N ALA A 19 35.93 51.02 -9.53
CA ALA A 19 37.35 51.33 -9.71
C ALA A 19 37.90 51.88 -8.38
N CYS A 20 38.97 51.24 -7.96
CA CYS A 20 40.05 51.52 -7.04
C CYS A 20 40.14 52.88 -6.30
N GLY A 21 40.58 52.81 -5.01
CA GLY A 21 41.24 53.83 -4.27
C GLY A 21 41.89 53.27 -3.01
N ALA A 22 43.23 53.24 -2.96
CA ALA A 22 44.03 52.86 -1.82
C ALA A 22 44.22 54.06 -0.88
N ASP A 23 44.30 53.90 0.43
CA ASP A 23 45.51 54.02 1.25
C ASP A 23 45.23 54.08 2.76
N SER A 24 46.12 53.35 3.46
CA SER A 24 46.82 53.57 4.75
C SER A 24 46.08 53.61 6.09
N SER A 25 46.39 52.59 6.86
CA SER A 25 46.89 52.54 8.25
C SER A 25 46.06 53.12 9.40
N SER A 26 45.66 52.23 10.33
CA SER A 26 46.17 52.24 11.72
C SER A 26 45.51 51.16 12.58
N ASP A 27 46.30 50.52 13.44
CA ASP A 27 45.98 49.52 14.45
C ASP A 27 44.82 49.87 15.35
N ALA A 28 43.93 48.87 15.56
CA ALA A 28 43.28 48.68 16.87
C ALA A 28 42.75 47.22 16.96
N SER A 29 43.40 46.46 17.81
CA SER A 29 42.93 45.13 18.28
C SER A 29 41.53 45.25 18.89
N SER A 30 40.58 44.56 18.35
CA SER A 30 39.34 44.22 19.04
C SER A 30 38.96 42.80 18.71
N ASP A 31 39.03 42.00 19.76
CA ASP A 31 38.52 40.64 19.84
C ASP A 31 37.08 40.57 19.33
N SER A 32 36.90 40.08 18.12
CA SER A 32 35.58 39.74 17.59
C SER A 32 35.43 38.24 17.73
N GLN A 33 34.77 37.84 18.80
CA GLN A 33 34.11 36.52 18.83
C GLN A 33 33.23 36.44 17.61
N SER A 34 33.69 35.70 16.62
CA SER A 34 32.90 35.21 15.53
C SER A 34 31.94 34.15 16.10
N SER A 35 30.77 34.57 16.50
CA SER A 35 29.62 33.70 16.62
C SER A 35 29.31 33.22 15.21
N SER A 36 29.78 32.02 14.87
CA SER A 36 29.27 31.28 13.76
C SER A 36 27.85 30.87 14.11
N ASP A 37 26.86 31.69 13.79
CA ASP A 37 25.51 31.25 13.58
C ASP A 37 25.56 30.33 12.35
N ALA A 38 25.90 29.08 12.62
CA ALA A 38 25.54 28.00 11.71
C ALA A 38 24.01 27.97 11.76
N ALA A 39 23.37 28.53 10.73
CA ALA A 39 21.99 28.22 10.45
C ALA A 39 21.92 26.69 10.34
N SER A 40 21.49 26.01 11.41
CA SER A 40 21.19 24.59 11.39
C SER A 40 19.98 24.44 10.49
N GLY A 41 20.23 24.19 9.19
CA GLY A 41 19.16 23.78 8.28
C GLY A 41 18.45 22.59 8.90
N GLU A 42 17.13 22.57 8.84
CA GLU A 42 16.29 21.46 9.29
C GLU A 42 16.82 20.17 8.67
N LYS A 43 17.20 19.17 9.48
CA LYS A 43 17.65 17.88 8.99
C LYS A 43 16.43 17.12 8.46
N VAL A 44 16.59 16.51 7.29
CA VAL A 44 15.50 15.77 6.62
C VAL A 44 15.95 14.34 6.39
N VAL A 45 15.07 13.39 6.71
CA VAL A 45 15.17 11.99 6.29
C VAL A 45 14.05 11.72 5.28
N LYS A 46 14.40 11.08 4.16
CA LYS A 46 13.43 10.75 3.11
C LYS A 46 13.06 9.28 3.18
N ILE A 47 11.76 9.00 3.17
CA ILE A 47 11.18 7.66 3.05
C ILE A 47 10.50 7.59 1.68
N GLY A 48 10.91 6.63 0.85
CA GLY A 48 10.28 6.36 -0.44
C GLY A 48 8.90 5.73 -0.25
N VAL A 49 7.95 6.09 -1.09
CA VAL A 49 6.61 5.49 -1.16
C VAL A 49 6.42 4.95 -2.57
N PHE A 50 6.52 3.63 -2.70
CA PHE A 50 6.43 2.88 -3.95
C PHE A 50 5.04 2.26 -4.08
N GLU A 51 4.07 3.05 -4.53
CA GLU A 51 2.66 2.63 -4.54
C GLU A 51 1.98 2.89 -5.89
N PRO A 52 0.95 2.11 -6.25
CA PRO A 52 0.11 2.48 -7.37
C PRO A 52 -0.81 3.64 -6.99
N ALA A 53 -0.59 4.81 -7.59
CA ALA A 53 -1.54 5.92 -7.54
C ALA A 53 -2.53 5.88 -8.72
N THR A 54 -2.20 5.09 -9.76
CA THR A 54 -2.99 4.91 -10.98
C THR A 54 -3.08 3.42 -11.35
N GLY A 55 -3.90 3.09 -12.37
CA GLY A 55 -4.13 1.72 -12.83
C GLY A 55 -5.18 0.97 -11.99
N ASP A 56 -5.26 -0.35 -12.21
CA ASP A 56 -6.35 -1.19 -11.67
C ASP A 56 -6.33 -1.31 -10.14
N SER A 57 -5.15 -1.24 -9.53
CA SER A 57 -4.95 -1.23 -8.08
C SER A 57 -4.80 0.19 -7.50
N GLY A 58 -4.90 1.24 -8.32
CA GLY A 58 -4.65 2.62 -7.90
C GLY A 58 -5.54 3.11 -6.76
N ALA A 59 -6.74 2.56 -6.62
CA ALA A 59 -7.62 2.87 -5.50
C ALA A 59 -7.06 2.32 -4.17
N GLY A 60 -6.63 1.05 -4.16
CA GLY A 60 -6.03 0.42 -2.98
C GLY A 60 -4.72 1.08 -2.58
N GLY A 61 -3.81 1.34 -3.53
CA GLY A 61 -2.56 2.02 -3.25
C GLY A 61 -2.77 3.43 -2.68
N LYS A 62 -3.78 4.18 -3.15
CA LYS A 62 -4.14 5.47 -2.55
C LYS A 62 -4.60 5.32 -1.10
N GLN A 63 -5.43 4.31 -0.80
CA GLN A 63 -5.88 4.03 0.56
C GLN A 63 -4.71 3.61 1.47
N GLU A 64 -3.76 2.83 0.97
CA GLU A 64 -2.53 2.47 1.69
C GLU A 64 -1.67 3.71 1.97
N MET A 65 -1.48 4.58 0.96
CA MET A 65 -0.77 5.85 1.14
C MET A 65 -1.44 6.78 2.16
N LEU A 66 -2.78 6.78 2.28
CA LEU A 66 -3.47 7.61 3.28
C LEU A 66 -3.06 7.25 4.70
N GLY A 67 -2.83 5.96 4.99
CA GLY A 67 -2.30 5.53 6.29
C GLY A 67 -0.92 6.12 6.57
N MET A 68 0.00 6.05 5.60
CA MET A 68 1.34 6.63 5.69
C MET A 68 1.28 8.16 5.86
N GLN A 69 0.40 8.83 5.12
CA GLN A 69 0.21 10.29 5.17
C GLN A 69 -0.34 10.74 6.51
N TYR A 70 -1.34 10.03 7.03
CA TYR A 70 -1.90 10.32 8.34
C TYR A 70 -0.87 10.08 9.45
N ALA A 71 -0.10 8.99 9.39
CA ALA A 71 0.98 8.72 10.35
C ALA A 71 2.06 9.81 10.31
N ASN A 72 2.46 10.26 9.11
CA ASN A 72 3.40 11.37 8.95
C ASN A 72 2.83 12.71 9.46
N HIS A 73 1.53 12.95 9.26
CA HIS A 73 0.86 14.11 9.84
C HIS A 73 0.91 14.10 11.38
N MET A 74 0.68 12.95 12.00
CA MET A 74 0.71 12.77 13.46
C MET A 74 2.14 12.79 14.03
N THR A 75 3.11 12.26 13.29
CA THR A 75 4.51 12.12 13.72
C THR A 75 5.45 12.56 12.59
N PRO A 76 5.58 13.89 12.36
CA PRO A 76 6.34 14.42 11.22
C PRO A 76 7.86 14.39 11.42
N THR A 77 8.34 13.96 12.58
CA THR A 77 9.77 13.95 12.93
C THR A 77 10.18 12.64 13.59
N VAL A 78 11.47 12.32 13.52
CA VAL A 78 12.07 11.16 14.16
C VAL A 78 13.46 11.50 14.71
N ASP A 79 13.80 10.96 15.88
CA ASP A 79 15.14 11.09 16.46
C ASP A 79 16.04 9.96 15.96
N ILE A 80 17.14 10.31 15.29
CA ILE A 80 18.10 9.38 14.69
C ILE A 80 19.49 9.74 15.23
N GLY A 81 20.14 8.83 15.96
CA GLY A 81 21.48 9.07 16.46
C GLY A 81 21.61 10.28 17.40
N GLY A 82 20.53 10.66 18.09
CA GLY A 82 20.48 11.81 18.99
C GLY A 82 20.18 13.15 18.33
N GLU A 83 19.77 13.14 17.06
CA GLU A 83 19.38 14.34 16.30
C GLU A 83 17.97 14.16 15.73
N THR A 84 17.18 15.24 15.78
CA THR A 84 15.81 15.22 15.25
C THR A 84 15.80 15.51 13.75
N TYR A 85 15.16 14.65 12.99
CA TYR A 85 14.94 14.76 11.53
C TYR A 85 13.48 14.94 11.24
N LYS A 86 13.19 15.84 10.30
CA LYS A 86 11.87 15.88 9.65
C LYS A 86 11.75 14.73 8.65
N VAL A 87 10.62 14.06 8.65
CA VAL A 87 10.34 12.97 7.72
C VAL A 87 9.65 13.50 6.47
N GLU A 88 10.25 13.26 5.30
CA GLU A 88 9.68 13.56 4.00
C GLU A 88 9.29 12.27 3.28
N LEU A 89 8.03 12.16 2.85
CA LEU A 89 7.55 11.07 2.01
C LEU A 89 7.77 11.41 0.54
N VAL A 90 8.51 10.56 -0.17
CA VAL A 90 8.86 10.73 -1.59
C VAL A 90 8.16 9.67 -2.42
N TYR A 91 7.24 10.09 -3.28
CA TYR A 91 6.34 9.18 -3.98
C TYR A 91 6.86 8.80 -5.38
N ALA A 92 6.63 7.53 -5.77
CA ALA A 92 6.75 7.03 -7.13
C ALA A 92 5.57 6.10 -7.46
N ASP A 93 4.83 6.45 -8.52
CA ASP A 93 3.68 5.67 -9.00
C ASP A 93 4.15 4.51 -9.89
N ASN A 94 3.91 3.27 -9.45
CA ASN A 94 4.19 2.09 -10.26
C ASN A 94 3.07 1.77 -11.28
N GLY A 95 1.94 2.49 -11.21
CA GLY A 95 0.84 2.42 -12.17
C GLY A 95 0.09 1.09 -12.19
N SER A 96 0.19 0.28 -11.15
CA SER A 96 -0.34 -1.10 -11.11
C SER A 96 0.23 -2.00 -12.21
N ASP A 97 1.42 -1.69 -12.74
CA ASP A 97 1.98 -2.30 -13.94
C ASP A 97 3.41 -2.82 -13.64
N SER A 98 3.57 -4.14 -13.60
CA SER A 98 4.86 -4.79 -13.33
C SER A 98 5.95 -4.39 -14.35
N ALA A 99 5.58 -3.98 -15.57
CA ALA A 99 6.54 -3.48 -16.54
C ALA A 99 7.04 -2.05 -16.24
N LYS A 100 6.25 -1.25 -15.53
CA LYS A 100 6.61 0.12 -15.11
C LYS A 100 7.26 0.16 -13.72
N ALA A 101 6.96 -0.82 -12.88
CA ALA A 101 7.46 -0.90 -11.51
C ALA A 101 9.00 -0.72 -11.39
N PRO A 102 9.86 -1.33 -12.25
CA PRO A 102 11.31 -1.08 -12.21
C PRO A 102 11.70 0.39 -12.44
N THR A 103 10.95 1.11 -13.27
CA THR A 103 11.20 2.54 -13.54
C THR A 103 10.86 3.39 -12.30
N ALA A 104 9.71 3.13 -11.67
CA ALA A 104 9.30 3.82 -10.45
C ALA A 104 10.27 3.50 -9.28
N ALA A 105 10.75 2.25 -9.17
CA ALA A 105 11.76 1.88 -8.20
C ALA A 105 13.08 2.64 -8.42
N SER A 106 13.55 2.70 -9.67
CA SER A 106 14.76 3.46 -10.04
C SER A 106 14.62 4.97 -9.76
N GLU A 107 13.41 5.52 -9.90
CA GLU A 107 13.14 6.91 -9.52
C GLU A 107 13.40 7.13 -8.02
N LEU A 108 12.86 6.27 -7.14
CA LEU A 108 13.10 6.39 -5.68
C LEU A 108 14.57 6.23 -5.32
N VAL A 109 15.28 5.29 -5.94
CA VAL A 109 16.74 5.14 -5.76
C VAL A 109 17.47 6.44 -6.09
N SER A 110 17.06 7.16 -7.14
CA SER A 110 17.67 8.43 -7.55
C SER A 110 17.35 9.62 -6.62
N LYS A 111 16.42 9.47 -5.68
CA LYS A 111 15.98 10.53 -4.75
C LYS A 111 16.71 10.50 -3.40
N ASP A 112 17.66 9.58 -3.22
CA ASP A 112 18.43 9.41 -1.97
C ASP A 112 17.51 9.17 -0.75
N VAL A 113 16.55 8.24 -0.89
CA VAL A 113 15.69 7.81 0.21
C VAL A 113 16.42 6.81 1.11
N SER A 114 16.14 6.81 2.41
CA SER A 114 16.79 5.92 3.40
C SER A 114 16.22 4.51 3.40
N LEU A 115 14.95 4.36 3.08
CA LEU A 115 14.22 3.10 2.88
C LEU A 115 12.95 3.38 2.07
N VAL A 116 12.27 2.30 1.66
CA VAL A 116 11.04 2.36 0.85
C VAL A 116 9.89 1.70 1.60
N LEU A 117 8.70 2.28 1.56
CA LEU A 117 7.41 1.66 1.92
C LEU A 117 6.64 1.30 0.64
N GLY A 118 5.96 0.18 0.66
CA GLY A 118 5.10 -0.28 -0.44
C GLY A 118 5.53 -1.66 -0.95
N THR A 119 4.73 -2.22 -1.77
CA THR A 119 3.62 -1.66 -2.53
C THR A 119 2.34 -2.45 -2.29
N TYR A 120 1.21 -1.84 -2.58
CA TYR A 120 -0.04 -2.56 -2.83
C TYR A 120 0.08 -3.29 -4.18
N GLY A 121 0.12 -4.61 -4.16
CA GLY A 121 0.24 -5.43 -5.36
C GLY A 121 1.57 -6.15 -5.50
N SER A 122 1.52 -7.49 -5.33
CA SER A 122 2.69 -8.36 -5.30
C SER A 122 3.47 -8.37 -6.62
N SER A 123 2.79 -8.32 -7.78
CA SER A 123 3.45 -8.30 -9.09
C SER A 123 4.39 -7.09 -9.27
N CYS A 124 3.98 -5.91 -8.76
CA CYS A 124 4.83 -4.71 -8.77
C CYS A 124 5.98 -4.80 -7.77
N ALA A 125 5.73 -5.39 -6.58
CA ALA A 125 6.77 -5.63 -5.58
C ALA A 125 7.86 -6.57 -6.12
N MET A 126 7.47 -7.67 -6.76
CA MET A 126 8.39 -8.65 -7.36
C MET A 126 9.18 -8.05 -8.52
N ALA A 127 8.59 -7.14 -9.30
CA ALA A 127 9.26 -6.51 -10.43
C ALA A 127 10.19 -5.35 -10.01
N GLY A 128 9.80 -4.54 -9.02
CA GLY A 128 10.57 -3.39 -8.53
C GLY A 128 11.60 -3.75 -7.47
N GLY A 129 11.33 -4.78 -6.67
CA GLY A 129 12.17 -5.19 -5.55
C GLY A 129 13.65 -5.45 -5.88
N PRO A 130 13.99 -6.13 -6.98
CA PRO A 130 15.37 -6.33 -7.39
C PRO A 130 16.16 -5.02 -7.59
N ILE A 131 15.50 -3.96 -8.04
CA ILE A 131 16.12 -2.63 -8.21
C ILE A 131 16.54 -2.04 -6.87
N PHE A 132 15.70 -2.19 -5.84
CA PHE A 132 16.04 -1.77 -4.48
C PHE A 132 17.22 -2.58 -3.92
N GLY A 133 17.18 -3.92 -4.09
CA GLY A 133 18.27 -4.81 -3.66
C GLY A 133 19.61 -4.46 -4.32
N GLU A 134 19.64 -4.24 -5.64
CA GLU A 134 20.84 -3.83 -6.39
C GLU A 134 21.38 -2.47 -5.90
N ALA A 135 20.50 -1.58 -5.47
CA ALA A 135 20.88 -0.27 -4.91
C ALA A 135 21.28 -0.32 -3.43
N GLY A 136 21.14 -1.46 -2.75
CA GLY A 136 21.38 -1.58 -1.31
C GLY A 136 20.31 -0.90 -0.45
N LEU A 137 19.12 -0.67 -0.99
CA LEU A 137 18.01 0.04 -0.37
C LEU A 137 16.95 -0.95 0.11
N ALA A 138 16.65 -0.95 1.40
CA ALA A 138 15.61 -1.83 1.94
C ALA A 138 14.21 -1.31 1.63
N ALA A 139 13.28 -2.23 1.35
CA ALA A 139 11.85 -1.97 1.20
C ALA A 139 11.04 -2.71 2.26
N ILE A 140 9.98 -2.08 2.76
CA ILE A 140 8.98 -2.66 3.67
C ILE A 140 7.68 -2.79 2.91
N GLY A 141 7.34 -4.00 2.50
CA GLY A 141 6.06 -4.33 1.86
C GLY A 141 4.91 -4.19 2.85
N VAL A 142 3.88 -3.49 2.42
CA VAL A 142 2.73 -3.17 3.27
C VAL A 142 1.65 -4.24 3.13
N THR A 143 1.17 -4.47 1.90
CA THR A 143 0.13 -5.47 1.63
C THR A 143 0.44 -6.39 0.43
N CYS A 144 1.69 -6.48 0.01
CA CYS A 144 2.14 -7.42 -1.03
C CYS A 144 2.35 -8.83 -0.47
N THR A 145 1.30 -9.63 -0.43
CA THR A 145 1.18 -10.89 0.32
C THR A 145 1.80 -12.12 -0.35
N ASN A 146 2.14 -12.06 -1.65
CA ASN A 146 2.70 -13.21 -2.37
C ASN A 146 4.09 -13.58 -1.83
N PRO A 147 4.36 -14.87 -1.52
CA PRO A 147 5.68 -15.32 -1.03
C PRO A 147 6.86 -14.95 -1.93
N GLY A 148 6.63 -14.79 -3.23
CA GLY A 148 7.66 -14.40 -4.20
C GLY A 148 8.28 -13.02 -3.96
N VAL A 149 7.66 -12.17 -3.14
CA VAL A 149 8.16 -10.81 -2.85
C VAL A 149 9.48 -10.83 -2.09
N THR A 150 9.59 -11.68 -1.07
CA THR A 150 10.78 -11.84 -0.22
C THR A 150 11.67 -12.99 -0.67
N ALA A 151 11.13 -13.94 -1.44
CA ALA A 151 11.87 -15.11 -1.90
C ALA A 151 13.08 -14.73 -2.76
N GLY A 152 14.29 -14.88 -2.17
CA GLY A 152 15.56 -14.55 -2.83
C GLY A 152 15.86 -13.04 -2.92
N ASN A 153 15.17 -12.22 -2.17
CA ASN A 153 15.40 -10.78 -2.05
C ASN A 153 15.58 -10.36 -0.59
N ASP A 154 16.79 -10.37 -0.07
CA ASP A 154 17.14 -10.01 1.31
C ASP A 154 16.92 -8.51 1.64
N TYR A 155 16.53 -7.70 0.67
CA TYR A 155 16.24 -6.27 0.83
C TYR A 155 14.75 -5.97 0.92
N TYR A 156 13.87 -6.96 0.72
CA TYR A 156 12.43 -6.79 0.88
C TYR A 156 11.97 -7.42 2.20
N PHE A 157 11.40 -6.61 3.05
CA PHE A 157 10.71 -6.99 4.28
C PHE A 157 9.21 -6.75 4.08
N ARG A 158 8.33 -7.34 4.87
CA ARG A 158 6.90 -7.02 4.80
C ARG A 158 6.18 -7.23 6.13
N ILE A 159 5.11 -6.47 6.31
CA ILE A 159 4.33 -6.45 7.55
C ILE A 159 2.98 -7.16 7.44
N CYS A 160 2.60 -7.65 6.26
CA CYS A 160 1.34 -8.37 6.01
C CYS A 160 1.47 -9.89 6.26
N PHE A 161 0.34 -10.59 6.41
CA PHE A 161 0.31 -12.04 6.31
C PHE A 161 0.57 -12.50 4.86
N LEU A 162 0.70 -13.82 4.66
CA LEU A 162 1.08 -14.40 3.37
C LEU A 162 -0.10 -15.07 2.68
N ASP A 163 -0.06 -15.12 1.33
CA ASP A 163 -1.06 -15.83 0.52
C ASP A 163 -1.30 -17.29 0.91
N PRO A 164 -0.28 -18.11 1.28
CA PRO A 164 -0.54 -19.47 1.75
C PRO A 164 -1.46 -19.54 2.97
N PHE A 165 -1.27 -18.61 3.92
CA PHE A 165 -2.14 -18.47 5.07
C PHE A 165 -3.54 -17.99 4.66
N GLN A 166 -3.61 -16.89 3.88
CA GLN A 166 -4.88 -16.29 3.44
C GLN A 166 -5.73 -17.27 2.62
N GLY A 167 -5.12 -17.96 1.64
CA GLY A 167 -5.81 -18.96 0.81
C GLY A 167 -6.37 -20.10 1.62
N THR A 168 -5.58 -20.62 2.59
CA THR A 168 -6.03 -21.68 3.51
C THR A 168 -7.18 -21.23 4.40
N VAL A 169 -7.07 -20.03 4.98
CA VAL A 169 -8.13 -19.43 5.82
C VAL A 169 -9.44 -19.31 5.05
N LEU A 170 -9.40 -18.81 3.81
CA LEU A 170 -10.61 -18.63 3.00
C LEU A 170 -11.22 -19.94 2.52
N ALA A 171 -10.40 -20.96 2.19
CA ALA A 171 -10.88 -22.28 1.85
C ALA A 171 -11.58 -22.95 3.05
N ASN A 172 -10.95 -22.91 4.22
CA ASN A 172 -11.53 -23.45 5.45
C ASN A 172 -12.84 -22.72 5.82
N PHE A 173 -12.83 -21.38 5.78
CA PHE A 173 -14.02 -20.57 6.05
C PHE A 173 -15.17 -20.93 5.11
N ALA A 174 -14.92 -21.09 3.81
CA ALA A 174 -15.95 -21.49 2.84
C ALA A 174 -16.60 -22.82 3.23
N GLN A 175 -15.79 -23.80 3.58
CA GLN A 175 -16.27 -25.15 3.93
C GLN A 175 -16.97 -25.19 5.29
N GLU A 176 -16.44 -24.49 6.28
CA GLU A 176 -17.04 -24.42 7.62
C GLU A 176 -18.37 -23.65 7.63
N LYS A 177 -18.40 -22.49 6.95
CA LYS A 177 -19.56 -21.60 6.95
C LYS A 177 -20.69 -22.14 6.09
N PHE A 178 -20.39 -22.62 4.88
CA PHE A 178 -21.39 -22.95 3.86
C PHE A 178 -21.50 -24.44 3.59
N SER A 179 -20.61 -25.29 4.12
CA SER A 179 -20.54 -26.74 3.87
C SER A 179 -20.40 -27.08 2.37
N VAL A 180 -19.73 -26.21 1.61
CA VAL A 180 -19.58 -26.30 0.15
C VAL A 180 -18.54 -27.33 -0.26
N LYS A 181 -18.74 -27.95 -1.42
CA LYS A 181 -17.84 -28.94 -2.03
C LYS A 181 -17.43 -28.57 -3.45
N LYS A 182 -17.92 -27.44 -3.97
CA LYS A 182 -17.57 -26.99 -5.31
C LYS A 182 -17.34 -25.48 -5.34
N ALA A 183 -16.12 -25.08 -5.69
CA ALA A 183 -15.71 -23.69 -5.80
C ALA A 183 -15.44 -23.31 -7.26
N TYR A 184 -15.70 -22.03 -7.58
CA TYR A 184 -15.27 -21.40 -8.82
C TYR A 184 -14.30 -20.26 -8.48
N CYS A 185 -13.08 -20.37 -8.98
CA CYS A 185 -12.04 -19.35 -8.76
C CYS A 185 -11.84 -18.53 -10.01
N LEU A 186 -11.79 -17.20 -9.87
CA LEU A 186 -11.63 -16.24 -10.96
C LEU A 186 -10.54 -15.24 -10.64
N GLY A 187 -9.54 -15.09 -11.52
CA GLY A 187 -8.43 -14.16 -11.36
C GLY A 187 -7.96 -13.56 -12.69
N GLU A 188 -7.16 -12.51 -12.63
CA GLU A 188 -6.54 -11.90 -13.80
C GLU A 188 -5.41 -12.77 -14.32
N LEU A 189 -5.38 -12.97 -15.63
CA LEU A 189 -4.34 -13.76 -16.29
C LEU A 189 -2.98 -13.03 -16.22
N GLY A 190 -1.98 -13.71 -15.65
CA GLY A 190 -0.62 -13.16 -15.51
C GLY A 190 -0.42 -12.24 -14.31
N ASN A 191 -1.44 -12.10 -13.45
CA ASN A 191 -1.29 -11.43 -12.16
C ASN A 191 -0.80 -12.45 -11.11
N GLU A 192 0.41 -12.24 -10.60
CA GLU A 192 1.07 -13.18 -9.66
C GLU A 192 0.31 -13.30 -8.33
N TYR A 193 -0.31 -12.21 -7.87
CA TYR A 193 -1.14 -12.24 -6.66
C TYR A 193 -2.39 -13.10 -6.87
N ASP A 194 -3.20 -12.80 -7.88
CA ASP A 194 -4.45 -13.51 -8.15
C ASP A 194 -4.21 -15.01 -8.35
N GLN A 195 -3.24 -15.35 -9.21
CA GLN A 195 -2.93 -16.75 -9.56
C GLN A 195 -2.33 -17.51 -8.37
N GLY A 196 -1.45 -16.85 -7.60
CA GLY A 196 -0.86 -17.43 -6.40
C GLY A 196 -1.90 -17.73 -5.34
N LEU A 197 -2.76 -16.76 -5.05
CA LEU A 197 -3.79 -16.91 -4.02
C LEU A 197 -4.86 -17.95 -4.40
N ILE A 198 -5.28 -17.99 -5.67
CA ILE A 198 -6.16 -19.04 -6.20
C ILE A 198 -5.53 -20.42 -6.04
N LYS A 199 -4.23 -20.53 -6.29
CA LYS A 199 -3.51 -21.80 -6.07
C LYS A 199 -3.58 -22.25 -4.61
N TYR A 200 -3.28 -21.37 -3.65
CA TYR A 200 -3.30 -21.72 -2.22
C TYR A 200 -4.71 -22.03 -1.72
N PHE A 201 -5.71 -21.32 -2.19
CA PHE A 201 -7.11 -21.67 -1.92
C PHE A 201 -7.44 -23.06 -2.46
N THR A 202 -7.05 -23.35 -3.71
CA THR A 202 -7.31 -24.64 -4.36
C THR A 202 -6.62 -25.79 -3.65
N ASP A 203 -5.38 -25.59 -3.21
CA ASP A 203 -4.60 -26.61 -2.50
C ASP A 203 -5.23 -26.95 -1.12
N ALA A 204 -5.90 -26.00 -0.49
CA ALA A 204 -6.54 -26.17 0.82
C ALA A 204 -8.01 -26.62 0.75
N PHE A 205 -8.68 -26.42 -0.38
CA PHE A 205 -10.11 -26.71 -0.52
C PHE A 205 -10.37 -28.20 -0.72
N ASP A 206 -11.12 -28.83 0.22
CA ASP A 206 -11.53 -30.24 0.12
C ASP A 206 -12.78 -30.41 -0.77
N GLY A 207 -12.60 -30.40 -2.09
CA GLY A 207 -13.68 -30.50 -3.05
C GLY A 207 -13.24 -30.25 -4.49
N GLU A 208 -14.22 -30.04 -5.36
CA GLU A 208 -13.98 -29.69 -6.76
C GLU A 208 -13.72 -28.17 -6.89
N VAL A 209 -12.63 -27.78 -7.54
CA VAL A 209 -12.32 -26.39 -7.85
C VAL A 209 -12.25 -26.21 -9.36
N ILE A 210 -13.02 -25.26 -9.87
CA ILE A 210 -12.96 -24.81 -11.26
C ILE A 210 -12.21 -23.49 -11.26
N THR A 211 -11.09 -23.39 -11.96
CA THR A 211 -10.32 -22.16 -12.13
C THR A 211 -10.57 -21.54 -13.50
N ASP A 212 -10.71 -20.24 -13.52
CA ASP A 212 -10.82 -19.44 -14.74
C ASP A 212 -10.01 -18.16 -14.64
N SER A 213 -9.65 -17.57 -15.76
CA SER A 213 -8.87 -16.34 -15.80
C SER A 213 -9.37 -15.42 -16.89
N PHE A 214 -9.33 -14.11 -16.62
CA PHE A 214 -9.68 -13.06 -17.57
C PHE A 214 -8.45 -12.24 -17.98
N PRO A 215 -8.40 -11.74 -19.22
CA PRO A 215 -7.32 -10.85 -19.67
C PRO A 215 -7.37 -9.49 -18.98
N THR A 216 -6.23 -8.83 -18.83
CA THR A 216 -6.11 -7.42 -18.43
C THR A 216 -7.05 -6.53 -19.27
N ASN A 217 -7.62 -5.51 -18.63
CA ASN A 217 -8.62 -4.59 -19.20
C ASN A 217 -9.97 -5.26 -19.54
N THR A 218 -10.30 -6.40 -18.98
CA THR A 218 -11.65 -6.97 -19.06
C THR A 218 -12.64 -6.05 -18.36
N SER A 219 -13.77 -5.76 -19.04
CA SER A 219 -14.85 -4.90 -18.53
C SER A 219 -16.22 -5.59 -18.50
N ASP A 220 -16.32 -6.82 -19.00
CA ASP A 220 -17.54 -7.63 -18.98
C ASP A 220 -17.25 -9.00 -18.36
N PHE A 221 -17.83 -9.24 -17.20
CA PHE A 221 -17.67 -10.48 -16.43
C PHE A 221 -18.89 -11.40 -16.54
N SER A 222 -19.87 -11.10 -17.39
CA SER A 222 -21.13 -11.85 -17.51
C SER A 222 -20.94 -13.30 -17.87
N THR A 223 -20.00 -13.61 -18.77
CA THR A 223 -19.65 -14.98 -19.17
C THR A 223 -19.05 -15.76 -18.00
N TYR A 224 -18.19 -15.16 -17.19
CA TYR A 224 -17.54 -15.80 -16.05
C TYR A 224 -18.55 -16.10 -14.95
N LEU A 225 -19.38 -15.14 -14.55
CA LEU A 225 -20.43 -15.37 -13.54
C LEU A 225 -21.48 -16.39 -14.03
N SER A 226 -21.87 -16.34 -15.30
CA SER A 226 -22.77 -17.34 -15.89
C SER A 226 -22.16 -18.75 -15.89
N LYS A 227 -20.83 -18.85 -16.10
CA LYS A 227 -20.10 -20.11 -16.04
C LYS A 227 -20.04 -20.62 -14.60
N ALA A 228 -19.79 -19.76 -13.60
CA ALA A 228 -19.86 -20.13 -12.20
C ALA A 228 -21.23 -20.77 -11.85
N VAL A 229 -22.33 -20.11 -12.22
CA VAL A 229 -23.70 -20.61 -12.01
C VAL A 229 -23.94 -21.93 -12.72
N SER A 230 -23.63 -22.00 -14.03
CA SER A 230 -23.91 -23.19 -14.86
C SER A 230 -23.05 -24.40 -14.49
N SER A 231 -21.89 -24.18 -13.90
CA SER A 231 -21.01 -25.23 -13.40
C SER A 231 -21.51 -25.85 -12.09
N GLY A 232 -22.50 -25.22 -11.45
CA GLY A 232 -22.99 -25.63 -10.13
C GLY A 232 -22.02 -25.29 -8.99
N ALA A 233 -21.22 -24.24 -9.15
CA ALA A 233 -20.39 -23.74 -8.06
C ALA A 233 -21.24 -23.29 -6.88
N GLU A 234 -20.80 -23.56 -5.68
CA GLU A 234 -21.47 -23.25 -4.42
C GLU A 234 -20.85 -22.04 -3.73
N VAL A 235 -19.64 -21.67 -4.17
CA VAL A 235 -18.90 -20.48 -3.73
C VAL A 235 -18.06 -19.95 -4.91
N ILE A 236 -17.89 -18.63 -4.99
CA ILE A 236 -16.97 -17.97 -5.92
C ILE A 236 -15.82 -17.41 -5.09
N PHE A 237 -14.58 -17.75 -5.41
CA PHE A 237 -13.38 -17.10 -4.88
C PHE A 237 -12.77 -16.20 -5.95
N CYS A 238 -12.64 -14.91 -5.63
CA CYS A 238 -12.26 -13.89 -6.60
C CYS A 238 -11.26 -12.88 -5.97
N PRO A 239 -9.97 -13.21 -5.88
CA PRO A 239 -8.95 -12.37 -5.27
C PRO A 239 -8.37 -11.37 -6.29
N VAL A 240 -9.19 -10.46 -6.79
CA VAL A 240 -8.81 -9.53 -7.86
C VAL A 240 -8.68 -8.08 -7.36
N SER A 241 -8.14 -7.18 -8.19
CA SER A 241 -8.02 -5.76 -7.85
C SER A 241 -9.37 -5.09 -7.59
N ILE A 242 -9.35 -3.94 -6.88
CA ILE A 242 -10.57 -3.18 -6.54
C ILE A 242 -11.37 -2.81 -7.80
N SER A 243 -10.70 -2.47 -8.90
CA SER A 243 -11.39 -2.06 -10.13
C SER A 243 -12.20 -3.20 -10.76
N TYR A 244 -11.66 -4.41 -10.76
CA TYR A 244 -12.37 -5.60 -11.27
C TYR A 244 -13.41 -6.10 -10.27
N SER A 245 -13.07 -6.17 -8.98
CA SER A 245 -14.00 -6.64 -7.95
C SER A 245 -15.25 -5.78 -7.86
N THR A 246 -15.11 -4.45 -7.97
CA THR A 246 -16.24 -3.52 -8.03
C THR A 246 -17.18 -3.84 -9.18
N GLN A 247 -16.64 -4.15 -10.37
CA GLN A 247 -17.44 -4.51 -11.54
C GLN A 247 -18.12 -5.89 -11.38
N ILE A 248 -17.38 -6.87 -10.85
CA ILE A 248 -17.87 -8.23 -10.61
C ILE A 248 -19.00 -8.22 -9.57
N VAL A 249 -18.83 -7.54 -8.45
CA VAL A 249 -19.82 -7.44 -7.37
C VAL A 249 -21.07 -6.70 -7.87
N LYS A 250 -20.91 -5.60 -8.58
CA LYS A 250 -22.04 -4.86 -9.17
C LYS A 250 -22.81 -5.69 -10.17
N LEU A 251 -22.12 -6.47 -11.00
CA LEU A 251 -22.76 -7.39 -11.95
C LEU A 251 -23.48 -8.52 -11.20
N ALA A 252 -22.84 -9.14 -10.19
CA ALA A 252 -23.44 -10.17 -9.35
C ALA A 252 -24.73 -9.67 -8.69
N ALA A 253 -24.71 -8.44 -8.17
CA ALA A 253 -25.90 -7.77 -7.63
C ALA A 253 -27.02 -7.63 -8.67
N SER A 254 -26.69 -7.18 -9.89
CA SER A 254 -27.65 -7.01 -10.98
C SER A 254 -28.24 -8.33 -11.49
N MET A 255 -27.48 -9.42 -11.39
CA MET A 255 -27.93 -10.78 -11.75
C MET A 255 -28.76 -11.45 -10.64
N GLY A 256 -28.82 -10.87 -9.45
CA GLY A 256 -29.40 -11.52 -8.27
C GLY A 256 -28.65 -12.79 -7.89
N LEU A 257 -27.31 -12.77 -7.94
CA LEU A 257 -26.48 -13.94 -7.69
C LEU A 257 -26.58 -14.36 -6.22
N GLU A 258 -27.01 -15.60 -5.97
CA GLU A 258 -27.16 -16.13 -4.61
C GLU A 258 -25.88 -16.83 -4.08
N ILE A 259 -24.95 -17.19 -5.01
CA ILE A 259 -23.68 -17.85 -4.65
C ILE A 259 -22.81 -16.88 -3.87
N PRO A 260 -22.31 -17.24 -2.67
CA PRO A 260 -21.41 -16.39 -1.91
C PRO A 260 -20.13 -16.07 -2.70
N ILE A 261 -19.70 -14.82 -2.64
CA ILE A 261 -18.43 -14.35 -3.18
C ILE A 261 -17.45 -14.19 -2.00
N LEU A 262 -16.31 -14.85 -2.11
CA LEU A 262 -15.17 -14.67 -1.21
C LEU A 262 -14.13 -13.83 -1.93
N GLY A 263 -13.78 -12.73 -1.31
CA GLY A 263 -12.67 -11.88 -1.70
C GLY A 263 -11.49 -12.03 -0.76
N SER A 264 -10.36 -11.59 -1.23
CA SER A 264 -9.15 -11.44 -0.45
C SER A 264 -9.09 -10.05 0.22
N ASP A 265 -7.95 -9.70 0.80
CA ASP A 265 -7.70 -8.38 1.40
C ASP A 265 -7.92 -7.21 0.43
N THR A 266 -7.70 -7.43 -0.86
CA THR A 266 -7.92 -6.41 -1.91
C THR A 266 -9.38 -5.98 -2.04
N LEU A 267 -10.35 -6.82 -1.62
CA LEU A 267 -11.76 -6.50 -1.67
C LEU A 267 -12.27 -5.76 -0.42
N ASP A 268 -11.46 -5.64 0.63
CA ASP A 268 -11.79 -4.85 1.82
C ASP A 268 -11.68 -3.34 1.52
N SER A 269 -12.61 -2.86 0.73
CA SER A 269 -12.66 -1.49 0.25
C SER A 269 -14.09 -0.95 0.33
N ASN A 270 -14.22 0.34 0.66
CA ASN A 270 -15.49 1.04 0.66
C ASN A 270 -16.13 1.08 -0.75
N MET A 271 -15.31 1.11 -1.82
CA MET A 271 -15.81 1.09 -3.20
C MET A 271 -16.43 -0.26 -3.59
N VAL A 272 -15.84 -1.36 -3.13
CA VAL A 272 -16.38 -2.70 -3.34
C VAL A 272 -17.65 -2.90 -2.51
N LEU A 273 -17.65 -2.40 -1.28
CA LEU A 273 -18.80 -2.41 -0.39
C LEU A 273 -19.98 -1.62 -1.00
N GLU A 274 -19.72 -0.42 -1.54
CA GLU A 274 -20.73 0.39 -2.22
C GLU A 274 -21.30 -0.30 -3.46
N ALA A 275 -20.47 -1.05 -4.18
CA ALA A 275 -20.94 -1.84 -5.33
C ALA A 275 -21.93 -2.96 -4.93
N ALA A 276 -21.86 -3.44 -3.69
CA ALA A 276 -22.78 -4.42 -3.11
C ALA A 276 -24.01 -3.76 -2.45
N SER A 277 -23.97 -2.45 -2.18
CA SER A 277 -24.97 -1.75 -1.38
C SER A 277 -26.40 -1.89 -1.93
N GLY A 278 -27.35 -2.15 -1.02
CA GLY A 278 -28.76 -2.31 -1.37
C GLY A 278 -29.11 -3.57 -2.15
N SER A 279 -28.17 -4.53 -2.27
CA SER A 279 -28.37 -5.82 -2.93
C SER A 279 -28.38 -6.99 -1.93
N ASP A 280 -28.75 -8.18 -2.41
CA ASP A 280 -28.70 -9.43 -1.62
C ASP A 280 -27.38 -10.21 -1.82
N VAL A 281 -26.35 -9.61 -2.40
CA VAL A 281 -25.05 -10.26 -2.63
C VAL A 281 -24.41 -10.63 -1.28
N LYS A 282 -23.99 -11.89 -1.18
CA LYS A 282 -23.25 -12.40 -0.03
C LYS A 282 -21.76 -12.25 -0.30
N LEU A 283 -21.16 -11.18 0.19
CA LEU A 283 -19.74 -10.86 -0.01
C LEU A 283 -18.99 -10.96 1.30
N TYR A 284 -17.92 -11.76 1.31
CA TYR A 284 -17.01 -11.95 2.45
C TYR A 284 -15.58 -11.65 2.01
N VAL A 285 -14.78 -11.10 2.91
CA VAL A 285 -13.38 -10.78 2.63
C VAL A 285 -12.49 -11.18 3.81
N SER A 286 -11.28 -11.65 3.52
CA SER A 286 -10.23 -11.74 4.53
C SER A 286 -9.45 -10.44 4.59
N THR A 287 -9.02 -10.01 5.77
CA THR A 287 -8.39 -8.70 5.92
C THR A 287 -7.50 -8.61 7.15
N PHE A 288 -6.77 -7.49 7.29
CA PHE A 288 -5.77 -7.23 8.32
C PHE A 288 -6.31 -6.45 9.52
N TYR A 289 -7.39 -5.70 9.34
CA TYR A 289 -7.92 -4.76 10.32
C TYR A 289 -9.45 -4.74 10.34
N GLN A 290 -10.00 -4.59 11.52
CA GLN A 290 -11.42 -4.34 11.74
C GLN A 290 -11.59 -3.02 12.46
N GLU A 291 -12.39 -2.12 11.90
CA GLU A 291 -12.78 -0.86 12.56
C GLU A 291 -13.39 -1.14 13.94
N GLY A 292 -12.99 -0.36 14.94
CA GLY A 292 -13.26 -0.61 16.36
C GLY A 292 -12.10 -1.31 17.08
N GLY A 293 -11.12 -1.85 16.36
CA GLY A 293 -9.93 -2.47 16.94
C GLY A 293 -8.98 -1.49 17.62
N SER A 294 -8.93 -0.25 17.15
CA SER A 294 -8.13 0.85 17.71
C SER A 294 -8.94 2.15 17.67
N PRO A 295 -9.79 2.43 18.69
CA PRO A 295 -10.69 3.59 18.67
C PRO A 295 -9.98 4.94 18.46
N GLU A 296 -8.79 5.13 19.04
CA GLU A 296 -8.01 6.36 18.89
C GLU A 296 -7.56 6.59 17.44
N PHE A 297 -7.09 5.53 16.78
CA PHE A 297 -6.74 5.58 15.36
C PHE A 297 -8.00 5.81 14.50
N ASP A 298 -9.07 5.08 14.76
CA ASP A 298 -10.31 5.18 13.98
C ASP A 298 -10.90 6.59 14.02
N GLU A 299 -11.03 7.16 15.22
CA GLU A 299 -11.56 8.51 15.40
C GLU A 299 -10.64 9.56 14.77
N GLY A 300 -9.33 9.41 14.97
CA GLY A 300 -8.33 10.35 14.47
C GLY A 300 -8.25 10.37 12.95
N ILE A 301 -8.17 9.22 12.29
CA ILE A 301 -8.08 9.16 10.83
C ILE A 301 -9.37 9.62 10.16
N LYS A 302 -10.54 9.29 10.73
CA LYS A 302 -11.82 9.79 10.23
C LYS A 302 -11.93 11.31 10.32
N ALA A 303 -11.50 11.90 11.44
CA ALA A 303 -11.47 13.34 11.60
C ALA A 303 -10.55 13.98 10.54
N TRP A 304 -9.34 13.44 10.34
CA TRP A 304 -8.39 13.92 9.35
C TRP A 304 -8.92 13.79 7.92
N LEU A 305 -9.54 12.65 7.55
CA LEU A 305 -10.18 12.46 6.24
C LEU A 305 -11.29 13.48 5.98
N ASN A 306 -12.08 13.81 7.00
CA ASN A 306 -13.16 14.79 6.89
C ASN A 306 -12.66 16.25 6.78
N GLU A 307 -11.42 16.54 7.17
CA GLU A 307 -10.79 17.86 7.05
C GLU A 307 -10.08 18.04 5.69
N ASP A 308 -9.64 16.96 5.03
CA ASP A 308 -8.91 16.98 3.76
C ASP A 308 -9.76 16.39 2.62
N ALA A 309 -10.27 17.26 1.74
CA ALA A 309 -11.09 16.86 0.60
C ALA A 309 -10.34 15.96 -0.41
N THR A 310 -9.00 16.09 -0.51
CA THR A 310 -8.18 15.24 -1.37
C THR A 310 -8.03 13.85 -0.75
N ALA A 311 -7.74 13.78 0.54
CA ALA A 311 -7.69 12.53 1.28
C ALA A 311 -9.04 11.81 1.24
N MET A 312 -10.13 12.51 1.47
CA MET A 312 -11.50 11.96 1.35
C MET A 312 -11.77 11.40 -0.06
N THR A 313 -11.38 12.11 -1.11
CA THR A 313 -11.53 11.62 -2.49
C THR A 313 -10.69 10.37 -2.76
N ASN A 314 -9.44 10.35 -2.26
CA ASN A 314 -8.55 9.20 -2.38
C ASN A 314 -9.05 7.98 -1.58
N ASN A 315 -9.84 8.22 -0.53
CA ASN A 315 -10.53 7.18 0.25
C ASN A 315 -11.87 6.73 -0.37
N GLY A 316 -12.16 7.11 -1.61
CA GLY A 316 -13.40 6.72 -2.30
C GLY A 316 -14.64 7.53 -1.90
N GLY A 317 -14.46 8.70 -1.27
CA GLY A 317 -15.54 9.67 -1.02
C GLY A 317 -16.32 9.50 0.29
N ASN A 318 -15.89 8.61 1.18
CA ASN A 318 -16.44 8.44 2.53
C ASN A 318 -15.31 8.15 3.54
N ASP A 319 -15.62 8.11 4.83
CA ASP A 319 -14.63 7.94 5.90
C ASP A 319 -14.54 6.50 6.46
N THR A 320 -15.07 5.51 5.73
CA THR A 320 -14.86 4.09 6.05
C THR A 320 -13.37 3.76 5.99
N ILE A 321 -12.86 3.10 7.01
CA ILE A 321 -11.43 2.78 7.10
C ILE A 321 -11.18 1.48 6.33
N ALA A 322 -10.40 1.56 5.25
CA ALA A 322 -9.87 0.37 4.58
C ALA A 322 -8.77 -0.25 5.45
N ALA A 323 -8.72 -1.58 5.51
CA ALA A 323 -7.68 -2.25 6.31
C ALA A 323 -6.25 -1.93 5.82
N VAL A 324 -6.08 -1.71 4.52
CA VAL A 324 -4.79 -1.30 3.94
C VAL A 324 -4.35 0.09 4.43
N THR A 325 -5.29 0.96 4.79
CA THR A 325 -4.98 2.26 5.42
C THR A 325 -4.36 2.07 6.81
N ALA A 326 -4.91 1.16 7.62
CA ALA A 326 -4.32 0.80 8.91
C ALA A 326 -2.93 0.16 8.75
N MET A 327 -2.74 -0.67 7.71
CA MET A 327 -1.43 -1.26 7.37
C MET A 327 -0.42 -0.18 6.95
N GLY A 328 -0.80 0.78 6.12
CA GLY A 328 0.06 1.89 5.73
C GLY A 328 0.47 2.77 6.91
N TYR A 329 -0.45 2.97 7.87
CA TYR A 329 -0.16 3.66 9.13
C TYR A 329 0.91 2.93 9.93
N ASP A 330 0.77 1.63 10.15
CA ASP A 330 1.75 0.82 10.87
C ASP A 330 3.09 0.74 10.14
N ALA A 331 3.08 0.62 8.80
CA ALA A 331 4.30 0.59 7.99
C ALA A 331 5.17 1.83 8.19
N TYR A 332 4.55 3.01 8.28
CA TYR A 332 5.26 4.24 8.58
C TYR A 332 5.98 4.19 9.93
N TYR A 333 5.31 3.72 10.97
CA TYR A 333 5.94 3.61 12.29
C TYR A 333 7.03 2.54 12.33
N VAL A 334 6.85 1.41 11.64
CA VAL A 334 7.92 0.40 11.48
C VAL A 334 9.15 1.02 10.81
N ALA A 335 8.96 1.88 9.81
CA ALA A 335 10.06 2.61 9.18
C ALA A 335 10.75 3.57 10.18
N LEU A 336 10.00 4.28 11.02
CA LEU A 336 10.59 5.13 12.06
C LEU A 336 11.39 4.30 13.09
N GLU A 337 10.88 3.15 13.51
CA GLU A 337 11.60 2.25 14.42
C GLU A 337 12.89 1.71 13.78
N ALA A 338 12.86 1.39 12.47
CA ALA A 338 14.06 0.97 11.75
C ALA A 338 15.13 2.08 11.71
N LEU A 339 14.73 3.33 11.44
CA LEU A 339 15.62 4.50 11.46
C LEU A 339 16.21 4.78 12.85
N LYS A 340 15.39 4.68 13.90
CA LYS A 340 15.83 4.82 15.30
C LYS A 340 16.82 3.73 15.67
N ALA A 341 16.51 2.46 15.35
CA ALA A 341 17.38 1.32 15.65
C ALA A 341 18.70 1.39 14.88
N ALA A 342 18.70 1.88 13.63
CA ALA A 342 19.90 2.11 12.85
C ALA A 342 20.77 3.24 13.41
N GLY A 343 20.18 4.21 14.12
CA GLY A 343 20.86 5.43 14.56
C GLY A 343 21.48 6.24 13.40
N SER A 344 21.00 6.02 12.18
CA SER A 344 21.55 6.56 10.93
C SER A 344 20.48 6.64 9.85
N THR A 345 20.65 7.57 8.91
CA THR A 345 19.86 7.66 7.67
C THR A 345 20.47 6.85 6.51
N ASP A 346 21.64 6.24 6.73
CA ASP A 346 22.32 5.41 5.74
C ASP A 346 21.51 4.14 5.42
N PRO A 347 21.19 3.85 4.14
CA PRO A 347 20.37 2.71 3.76
C PRO A 347 20.91 1.35 4.24
N ALA A 348 22.25 1.17 4.25
CA ALA A 348 22.85 -0.08 4.67
C ALA A 348 22.71 -0.29 6.19
N ALA A 349 22.80 0.79 6.97
CA ALA A 349 22.55 0.74 8.42
C ALA A 349 21.08 0.44 8.74
N VAL A 350 20.14 1.05 8.00
CA VAL A 350 18.70 0.80 8.13
C VAL A 350 18.37 -0.65 7.79
N LYS A 351 18.89 -1.17 6.66
CA LYS A 351 18.72 -2.58 6.26
C LYS A 351 19.23 -3.54 7.33
N ALA A 352 20.38 -3.24 7.92
CA ALA A 352 20.96 -4.09 8.97
C ALA A 352 20.15 -4.08 10.28
N ALA A 353 19.42 -3.01 10.57
CA ALA A 353 18.59 -2.88 11.76
C ALA A 353 17.22 -3.57 11.62
N LEU A 354 16.66 -3.64 10.41
CA LEU A 354 15.29 -4.14 10.14
C LEU A 354 14.98 -5.52 10.73
N PRO A 355 15.85 -6.55 10.66
CA PRO A 355 15.54 -7.87 11.23
C PRO A 355 15.27 -7.86 12.75
N GLY A 356 15.77 -6.85 13.47
CA GLY A 356 15.57 -6.70 14.91
C GLY A 356 14.41 -5.78 15.29
N VAL A 357 13.73 -5.18 14.31
CA VAL A 357 12.61 -4.26 14.59
C VAL A 357 11.39 -5.04 15.05
N THR A 358 10.78 -4.57 16.12
CA THR A 358 9.47 -5.01 16.59
C THR A 358 8.60 -3.79 16.83
N TYR A 359 7.31 -3.89 16.50
CA TYR A 359 6.35 -2.81 16.68
C TYR A 359 4.97 -3.37 17.00
N THR A 360 4.29 -2.81 17.98
CA THR A 360 2.87 -3.11 18.26
C THR A 360 2.05 -1.96 17.70
N GLY A 361 1.45 -2.19 16.55
CA GLY A 361 0.63 -1.21 15.83
C GLY A 361 -0.87 -1.42 16.00
N VAL A 362 -1.64 -0.66 15.25
CA VAL A 362 -3.11 -0.77 15.23
C VAL A 362 -3.58 -2.08 14.58
N THR A 363 -2.73 -2.67 13.73
CA THR A 363 -2.98 -3.97 13.10
C THR A 363 -2.39 -5.15 13.88
N GLY A 364 -1.89 -4.92 15.10
CA GLY A 364 -1.30 -5.92 15.99
C GLY A 364 0.22 -5.91 16.00
N ASP A 365 0.81 -6.99 16.53
CA ASP A 365 2.26 -7.12 16.67
C ASP A 365 2.94 -7.39 15.32
N ILE A 366 4.03 -6.69 15.08
CA ILE A 366 4.87 -6.80 13.88
C ILE A 366 6.28 -7.18 14.31
N ALA A 367 6.79 -8.26 13.78
CA ALA A 367 8.16 -8.71 13.86
C ALA A 367 8.48 -9.49 12.57
N PHE A 368 9.74 -9.57 12.23
CA PHE A 368 10.20 -10.23 11.01
C PHE A 368 10.83 -11.59 11.33
N ASP A 369 10.59 -12.56 10.44
CA ASP A 369 11.30 -13.83 10.44
C ASP A 369 12.68 -13.73 9.73
N ASP A 370 13.35 -14.86 9.57
CA ASP A 370 14.70 -14.92 9.00
C ASP A 370 14.78 -14.48 7.51
N ILE A 371 13.66 -14.43 6.82
CA ILE A 371 13.58 -14.00 5.40
C ILE A 371 12.88 -12.64 5.21
N GLY A 372 12.54 -11.98 6.32
CA GLY A 372 11.91 -10.64 6.30
C GLY A 372 10.38 -10.66 6.20
N ASP A 373 9.74 -11.80 6.35
CA ASP A 373 8.29 -11.90 6.41
C ASP A 373 7.75 -11.61 7.81
N ALA A 374 6.58 -10.99 7.90
CA ALA A 374 5.93 -10.79 9.18
C ALA A 374 5.42 -12.10 9.77
N ILE A 375 5.64 -12.26 11.08
CA ILE A 375 5.08 -13.37 11.85
C ILE A 375 3.63 -13.02 12.20
N ARG A 376 2.69 -13.37 11.32
CA ARG A 376 1.25 -13.14 11.50
C ARG A 376 0.47 -14.43 11.31
N ASP A 377 -0.42 -14.72 12.26
CA ASP A 377 -1.21 -15.95 12.32
C ASP A 377 -2.73 -15.70 12.36
N THR A 378 -3.16 -14.47 12.21
CA THR A 378 -4.56 -14.08 12.39
C THR A 378 -5.05 -13.27 11.20
N ALA A 379 -6.21 -13.62 10.66
CA ALA A 379 -6.96 -12.84 9.68
C ALA A 379 -8.37 -12.54 10.20
N TYR A 380 -8.88 -11.37 9.90
CA TYR A 380 -10.29 -11.03 10.09
C TYR A 380 -11.07 -11.47 8.85
N ILE A 381 -12.21 -12.09 9.03
CA ILE A 381 -13.19 -12.30 7.97
C ILE A 381 -14.32 -11.29 8.20
N LYS A 382 -14.53 -10.43 7.23
CA LYS A 382 -15.64 -9.47 7.22
C LYS A 382 -16.72 -9.92 6.26
N VAL A 383 -17.95 -9.50 6.55
CA VAL A 383 -19.11 -9.65 5.66
C VAL A 383 -19.67 -8.27 5.32
N ALA A 384 -20.07 -8.08 4.06
CA ALA A 384 -20.73 -6.87 3.65
C ALA A 384 -22.16 -6.81 4.23
N ASP A 385 -22.43 -5.84 5.10
CA ASP A 385 -23.79 -5.41 5.44
C ASP A 385 -24.27 -4.46 4.34
N THR A 386 -24.84 -5.03 3.29
CA THR A 386 -25.26 -4.31 2.11
C THR A 386 -26.41 -3.34 2.36
N ALA A 387 -27.19 -3.57 3.43
CA ALA A 387 -28.31 -2.69 3.81
C ALA A 387 -27.82 -1.40 4.47
N ASN A 388 -26.74 -1.48 5.26
CA ASN A 388 -26.17 -0.34 5.97
C ASN A 388 -24.91 0.22 5.31
N ASN A 389 -24.45 -0.38 4.19
CA ASN A 389 -23.22 -0.04 3.51
C ASN A 389 -22.01 -0.05 4.47
N ALA A 390 -21.86 -1.11 5.24
CA ALA A 390 -20.83 -1.27 6.25
C ALA A 390 -20.19 -2.66 6.20
N TRP A 391 -18.92 -2.74 6.58
CA TRP A 391 -18.28 -4.02 6.85
C TRP A 391 -18.58 -4.46 8.29
N ALA A 392 -19.08 -5.69 8.46
CA ALA A 392 -19.26 -6.29 9.76
C ALA A 392 -18.25 -7.43 9.98
N LEU A 393 -17.75 -7.57 11.21
CA LEU A 393 -16.91 -8.71 11.56
C LEU A 393 -17.75 -9.99 11.54
N GLU A 394 -17.38 -10.96 10.71
CA GLU A 394 -17.97 -12.29 10.73
C GLU A 394 -17.25 -13.20 11.73
N THR A 395 -15.93 -13.28 11.62
CA THR A 395 -15.09 -14.10 12.52
C THR A 395 -13.62 -13.71 12.42
N MET A 396 -12.82 -14.23 13.35
CA MET A 396 -11.36 -14.22 13.25
C MET A 396 -10.89 -15.64 12.98
N GLN A 397 -9.99 -15.80 12.02
CA GLN A 397 -9.40 -17.07 11.66
C GLN A 397 -7.90 -17.07 11.99
N LYS A 398 -7.41 -18.21 12.51
CA LYS A 398 -5.98 -18.44 12.76
C LYS A 398 -5.46 -19.53 11.85
N ALA A 399 -4.16 -19.53 11.61
CA ALA A 399 -3.49 -20.69 11.04
C ALA A 399 -3.71 -21.87 11.99
N GLY A 400 -4.29 -22.95 11.46
CA GLY A 400 -4.54 -24.20 12.21
C GLY A 400 -3.26 -24.96 12.46
#